data_7085aa6b07c6be3eff0f46a093fb812f
#
_entry.id   7085aa6b07c6be3eff0f46a093fb812f
#
_cell.length_a   1.000
_cell.length_b   1.000
_cell.length_c   1.000
_cell.angle_alpha   90.00
_cell.angle_beta   90.00
_cell.angle_gamma   90.00
#
_symmetry.space_group_name_H-M   'P 1'
#
loop_
_entity.id
_entity.type
_entity.pdbx_description
1 polymer ?
#
loop_
_entity_poly.entity_id
_entity_poly.type
_entity_poly.pdbx_seq_one_letter_code
_entity_poly.pdbx_strand_id
1 'polypeptide(L)'
;MKINKIKIQNIKSNAWKFWALLLLLFSSIFSANAQDTIKVQNHIIDNQIQNQIFKYPVVYTNSNIKDFTFTEVSYEHQQNEFARKQVANEINTYQFLAQGYFTTKSRWKLFGDLAIKKILEKNLGWVLSDDRAIEQEVINPHYFYVPRKADWDNQVYALSGGFSKDITNHLSVAVKANYGTEKFSRTLDARSQITNRNLGGEMQIGYQITKNQKAFILGSYAENQKDFTFKYNNSNLNLEVYPETYLRFNAGYGRILNSFKSSGSGYLYQDIVDKIGLGYTIKGKNSIFTALYYAQNSNNIFYTSDLDLKVNERMKIKTKSNHAELFAFHKWNKKEIQSTLQFDQSDAKNFDKQSNGYNYTNSLNKISWTASLAQKSDSKIDYLVGLNLLYQQNEYDDVLSTTHIELNSLNTGIYTSKDFAFNKSKLNATASFNMYFPLPSKLDYYDTSGGTNIRFFDEVIIYDYAVNTTNYFEPELRLQYSYPTKNNKTVVFFTNLKEKIAVKKQTDYPVSINTNTTYWVQMGVQLNY
;
A
#
# COMPACT_ATOMS: atom_id res chain seq x y z
N MET A 1 15.77 10.50 42.60
CA MET A 1 14.41 10.24 42.11
C MET A 1 13.68 11.55 41.82
N LYS A 2 14.11 12.32 40.78
CA LYS A 2 13.55 13.65 40.42
C LYS A 2 13.85 14.07 38.97
N ILE A 3 13.76 13.17 37.98
CA ILE A 3 14.11 13.51 36.57
C ILE A 3 12.98 13.28 35.56
N ASN A 4 11.88 12.61 35.93
CA ASN A 4 10.87 12.20 34.93
C ASN A 4 9.65 13.12 34.72
N LYS A 5 9.58 14.30 35.36
CA LYS A 5 8.42 15.20 35.18
C LYS A 5 8.54 16.25 34.06
N ILE A 6 9.74 16.51 33.56
CA ILE A 6 9.97 17.64 32.62
C ILE A 6 9.70 17.23 31.16
N LYS A 7 9.89 15.96 30.77
CA LYS A 7 9.68 15.53 29.38
C LYS A 7 8.21 15.39 28.95
N ILE A 8 7.30 15.13 29.89
CA ILE A 8 5.87 14.94 29.58
C ILE A 8 5.17 16.28 29.28
N GLN A 9 5.64 17.38 29.83
CA GLN A 9 5.05 18.70 29.58
C GLN A 9 5.31 19.24 28.16
N ASN A 10 6.48 18.95 27.58
CA ASN A 10 6.82 19.45 26.23
C ASN A 10 6.10 18.72 25.11
N ILE A 11 5.78 17.43 25.28
CA ILE A 11 5.06 16.64 24.25
C ILE A 11 3.59 17.06 24.21
N LYS A 12 2.96 17.31 25.37
CA LYS A 12 1.59 17.86 25.43
C LYS A 12 1.49 19.27 24.81
N SER A 13 2.56 20.06 24.86
CA SER A 13 2.60 21.42 24.31
C SER A 13 2.60 21.47 22.78
N ASN A 14 3.20 20.51 22.10
CA ASN A 14 3.28 20.52 20.64
C ASN A 14 2.01 19.94 19.98
N ALA A 15 1.44 18.87 20.51
CA ALA A 15 0.16 18.34 20.05
C ALA A 15 -0.97 19.38 20.20
N TRP A 16 -1.02 20.10 21.32
CA TRP A 16 -1.98 21.20 21.54
C TRP A 16 -1.80 22.33 20.52
N LYS A 17 -0.58 22.70 20.15
CA LYS A 17 -0.32 23.74 19.13
C LYS A 17 -0.80 23.32 17.74
N PHE A 18 -0.63 22.04 17.39
CA PHE A 18 -1.17 21.49 16.15
C PHE A 18 -2.70 21.54 16.13
N TRP A 19 -3.35 21.13 17.23
CA TRP A 19 -4.82 21.18 17.36
C TRP A 19 -5.35 22.60 17.42
N ALA A 20 -4.63 23.53 18.07
CA ALA A 20 -4.99 24.94 18.09
C ALA A 20 -4.87 25.58 16.69
N LEU A 21 -3.85 25.21 15.89
CA LEU A 21 -3.70 25.65 14.52
C LEU A 21 -4.82 25.09 13.62
N LEU A 22 -5.19 23.84 13.82
CA LEU A 22 -6.29 23.17 13.12
C LEU A 22 -7.64 23.82 13.45
N LEU A 23 -7.92 24.13 14.70
CA LEU A 23 -9.12 24.84 15.16
C LEU A 23 -9.15 26.29 14.66
N LEU A 24 -8.03 27.00 14.63
CA LEU A 24 -7.92 28.35 14.08
C LEU A 24 -8.15 28.36 12.55
N LEU A 25 -7.62 27.39 11.82
CA LEU A 25 -7.90 27.22 10.39
C LEU A 25 -9.38 26.92 10.14
N PHE A 26 -10.02 26.09 10.96
CA PHE A 26 -11.46 25.81 10.85
C PHE A 26 -12.34 27.01 11.21
N SER A 27 -11.98 27.82 12.24
CA SER A 27 -12.78 28.96 12.67
C SER A 27 -12.72 30.15 11.71
N SER A 28 -11.62 30.35 11.00
CA SER A 28 -11.47 31.43 9.98
C SER A 28 -12.22 31.16 8.68
N ILE A 29 -12.76 29.95 8.49
CA ILE A 29 -13.37 29.48 7.24
C ILE A 29 -14.88 29.71 7.18
N PHE A 30 -15.54 30.09 8.28
CA PHE A 30 -17.00 30.20 8.33
C PHE A 30 -17.62 31.46 7.69
N SER A 31 -16.83 32.37 7.11
CA SER A 31 -17.31 33.71 6.70
C SER A 31 -17.34 34.01 5.19
N ALA A 32 -17.10 33.07 4.30
CA ALA A 32 -17.05 33.35 2.85
C ALA A 32 -18.31 32.85 2.11
N ASN A 33 -19.25 33.74 1.84
CA ASN A 33 -20.31 33.57 0.86
C ASN A 33 -19.84 34.10 -0.49
N ALA A 34 -19.68 33.24 -1.50
CA ALA A 34 -19.55 33.67 -2.90
C ALA A 34 -20.20 32.66 -3.84
N GLN A 35 -21.11 33.15 -4.68
CA GLN A 35 -21.70 32.44 -5.80
C GLN A 35 -20.78 32.54 -7.01
N ASP A 36 -20.42 31.40 -7.63
CA ASP A 36 -20.48 31.19 -9.08
C ASP A 36 -20.02 29.78 -9.46
N THR A 37 -20.59 29.28 -10.55
CA THR A 37 -20.53 27.90 -11.02
C THR A 37 -19.18 27.59 -11.67
N ILE A 38 -18.33 26.82 -11.00
CA ILE A 38 -17.11 26.26 -11.57
C ILE A 38 -17.24 24.72 -11.62
N LYS A 39 -17.18 24.15 -12.84
CA LYS A 39 -17.12 22.70 -13.05
C LYS A 39 -15.69 22.20 -12.77
N VAL A 40 -15.35 22.00 -11.51
CA VAL A 40 -14.10 21.36 -11.09
C VAL A 40 -14.44 20.00 -10.50
N GLN A 41 -13.78 18.93 -10.99
CA GLN A 41 -14.00 17.57 -10.49
C GLN A 41 -13.56 17.44 -9.03
N ASN A 42 -14.37 16.77 -8.22
CA ASN A 42 -14.17 16.58 -6.79
C ASN A 42 -13.68 15.17 -6.46
N HIS A 43 -12.64 15.13 -5.65
CA HIS A 43 -11.64 14.08 -5.68
C HIS A 43 -11.95 12.78 -4.90
N ILE A 44 -12.71 12.72 -3.83
CA ILE A 44 -12.81 11.48 -3.05
C ILE A 44 -13.85 10.51 -3.62
N ILE A 45 -15.08 10.93 -3.82
CA ILE A 45 -16.14 10.05 -4.36
C ILE A 45 -15.89 9.77 -5.83
N ASP A 46 -15.49 10.79 -6.60
CA ASP A 46 -15.19 10.63 -8.01
C ASP A 46 -13.97 9.74 -8.22
N ASN A 47 -12.95 9.81 -7.35
CA ASN A 47 -11.78 8.92 -7.37
C ASN A 47 -12.17 7.47 -7.04
N GLN A 48 -13.08 7.22 -6.12
CA GLN A 48 -13.52 5.86 -5.82
C GLN A 48 -14.29 5.25 -6.99
N ILE A 49 -15.15 6.01 -7.67
CA ILE A 49 -15.82 5.57 -8.91
C ILE A 49 -14.78 5.39 -10.03
N GLN A 50 -13.82 6.30 -10.18
CA GLN A 50 -12.71 6.15 -11.14
C GLN A 50 -11.90 4.90 -10.87
N ASN A 51 -11.56 4.62 -9.62
CA ASN A 51 -10.86 3.39 -9.23
C ASN A 51 -11.66 2.15 -9.62
N GLN A 52 -12.97 2.14 -9.44
CA GLN A 52 -13.83 1.04 -9.90
C GLN A 52 -13.81 0.89 -11.43
N ILE A 53 -13.75 1.99 -12.20
CA ILE A 53 -13.64 1.98 -13.67
C ILE A 53 -12.34 1.32 -14.13
N PHE A 54 -11.21 1.68 -13.51
CA PHE A 54 -9.90 1.07 -13.83
C PHE A 54 -9.79 -0.38 -13.36
N LYS A 55 -10.46 -0.72 -12.26
CA LYS A 55 -10.46 -2.06 -11.68
C LYS A 55 -11.36 -3.03 -12.47
N TYR A 56 -12.57 -2.56 -12.84
CA TYR A 56 -13.58 -3.38 -13.52
C TYR A 56 -14.16 -2.67 -14.77
N PRO A 57 -13.33 -2.41 -15.78
CA PRO A 57 -13.75 -1.62 -16.96
C PRO A 57 -14.91 -2.25 -17.73
N VAL A 58 -15.07 -3.58 -17.71
CA VAL A 58 -16.19 -4.29 -18.35
C VAL A 58 -17.55 -3.88 -17.78
N VAL A 59 -17.60 -3.51 -16.49
CA VAL A 59 -18.84 -3.05 -15.84
C VAL A 59 -19.31 -1.72 -16.41
N TYR A 60 -18.39 -0.85 -16.82
CA TYR A 60 -18.66 0.53 -17.19
C TYR A 60 -18.73 0.78 -18.71
N THR A 61 -18.72 -0.27 -19.54
CA THR A 61 -18.78 -0.14 -21.01
C THR A 61 -19.98 0.66 -21.50
N ASN A 62 -21.16 0.49 -20.87
CA ASN A 62 -22.41 1.22 -21.19
C ASN A 62 -22.59 2.51 -20.37
N SER A 63 -21.60 2.93 -19.60
CA SER A 63 -21.72 4.12 -18.75
C SER A 63 -21.24 5.35 -19.49
N ASN A 64 -21.98 6.45 -19.33
CA ASN A 64 -21.62 7.75 -19.92
C ASN A 64 -20.63 8.46 -18.98
N ILE A 65 -19.40 7.96 -18.95
CA ILE A 65 -18.32 8.53 -18.16
C ILE A 65 -17.65 9.60 -18.99
N LYS A 66 -17.47 10.79 -18.41
CA LYS A 66 -16.77 11.88 -19.07
C LYS A 66 -15.29 11.53 -19.19
N ASP A 67 -14.72 11.78 -20.35
CA ASP A 67 -13.28 11.67 -20.58
C ASP A 67 -12.51 12.56 -19.61
N PHE A 68 -11.41 12.05 -19.10
CA PHE A 68 -10.52 12.79 -18.21
C PHE A 68 -9.07 12.37 -18.42
N THR A 69 -8.17 13.30 -18.19
CA THR A 69 -6.73 13.05 -18.15
C THR A 69 -6.13 13.96 -17.11
N PHE A 70 -5.19 13.46 -16.33
CA PHE A 70 -4.38 14.32 -15.48
C PHE A 70 -2.92 13.89 -15.47
N THR A 71 -2.06 14.86 -15.16
CA THR A 71 -0.65 14.65 -14.83
C THR A 71 -0.37 15.30 -13.49
N GLU A 72 0.44 14.64 -12.67
CA GLU A 72 0.80 15.08 -11.32
C GLU A 72 2.30 14.96 -11.11
N VAL A 73 2.88 15.95 -10.45
CA VAL A 73 4.22 15.89 -9.88
C VAL A 73 4.09 16.14 -8.38
N SER A 74 4.66 15.26 -7.57
CA SER A 74 4.61 15.38 -6.13
C SER A 74 5.94 15.02 -5.47
N TYR A 75 6.14 15.57 -4.28
CA TYR A 75 7.20 15.25 -3.35
C TYR A 75 6.58 14.84 -2.02
N GLU A 76 7.10 13.77 -1.43
CA GLU A 76 6.71 13.30 -0.11
C GLU A 76 7.95 13.10 0.75
N HIS A 77 7.87 13.60 1.99
CA HIS A 77 8.86 13.38 3.03
C HIS A 77 8.20 12.65 4.20
N GLN A 78 8.83 11.57 4.65
CA GLN A 78 8.39 10.76 5.77
C GLN A 78 9.54 10.60 6.76
N GLN A 79 9.25 10.85 8.05
CA GLN A 79 10.17 10.61 9.16
C GLN A 79 9.58 9.54 10.07
N ASN A 80 10.28 8.41 10.22
CA ASN A 80 9.82 7.21 10.91
C ASN A 80 10.54 7.05 12.25
N GLU A 81 9.97 7.60 13.30
CA GLU A 81 10.48 7.38 14.66
C GLU A 81 9.71 6.26 15.38
N PHE A 82 8.39 6.17 15.12
CA PHE A 82 7.55 5.06 15.55
C PHE A 82 7.23 4.15 14.36
N ALA A 83 8.12 3.21 14.09
CA ALA A 83 8.00 2.27 12.98
C ALA A 83 8.69 0.94 13.30
N ARG A 84 8.42 -0.09 12.52
CA ARG A 84 9.09 -1.39 12.62
C ARG A 84 10.57 -1.28 12.29
N LYS A 85 11.36 -2.25 12.73
CA LYS A 85 12.84 -2.22 12.62
C LYS A 85 13.34 -2.23 11.17
N GLN A 86 12.60 -2.89 10.29
CA GLN A 86 12.92 -3.02 8.86
C GLN A 86 12.31 -1.88 8.02
N VAL A 87 12.12 -0.71 8.60
CA VAL A 87 11.66 0.51 7.94
C VAL A 87 12.76 1.57 8.01
N ALA A 88 12.97 2.30 6.92
CA ALA A 88 13.93 3.40 6.87
C ALA A 88 13.53 4.53 7.85
N ASN A 89 14.52 5.17 8.49
CA ASN A 89 14.23 6.27 9.41
C ASN A 89 13.64 7.49 8.69
N GLU A 90 14.07 7.73 7.45
CA GLU A 90 13.60 8.83 6.62
C GLU A 90 13.39 8.32 5.20
N ILE A 91 12.28 8.72 4.57
CA ILE A 91 11.95 8.37 3.19
C ILE A 91 11.58 9.65 2.46
N ASN A 92 12.25 9.90 1.31
CA ASN A 92 11.93 10.99 0.41
C ASN A 92 11.49 10.41 -0.93
N THR A 93 10.26 10.71 -1.37
CA THR A 93 9.71 10.22 -2.63
C THR A 93 9.42 11.37 -3.56
N TYR A 94 9.98 11.32 -4.77
CA TYR A 94 9.64 12.18 -5.89
C TYR A 94 8.80 11.36 -6.86
N GLN A 95 7.63 11.84 -7.22
CA GLN A 95 6.70 11.09 -8.07
C GLN A 95 6.22 11.93 -9.25
N PHE A 96 6.17 11.30 -10.42
CA PHE A 96 5.37 11.71 -11.56
C PHE A 96 4.27 10.67 -11.79
N LEU A 97 3.03 11.12 -11.93
CA LEU A 97 1.87 10.30 -12.23
C LEU A 97 1.13 10.89 -13.43
N ALA A 98 0.72 10.04 -14.36
CA ALA A 98 -0.22 10.40 -15.43
C ALA A 98 -1.31 9.34 -15.51
N GLN A 99 -2.56 9.76 -15.65
CA GLN A 99 -3.69 8.85 -15.76
C GLN A 99 -4.70 9.41 -16.75
N GLY A 100 -5.34 8.55 -17.53
CA GLY A 100 -6.33 8.97 -18.49
C GLY A 100 -7.40 7.91 -18.78
N TYR A 101 -8.55 8.41 -19.15
CA TYR A 101 -9.69 7.66 -19.65
C TYR A 101 -10.32 8.40 -20.81
N PHE A 102 -10.51 7.72 -21.93
CA PHE A 102 -10.97 8.33 -23.17
C PHE A 102 -11.95 7.42 -23.91
N THR A 103 -13.03 8.00 -24.43
CA THR A 103 -14.03 7.29 -25.25
C THR A 103 -13.88 7.68 -26.72
N THR A 104 -13.56 6.73 -27.59
CA THR A 104 -13.44 6.96 -29.04
C THR A 104 -14.83 7.11 -29.71
N LYS A 105 -14.85 7.65 -30.95
CA LYS A 105 -16.07 7.73 -31.78
C LYS A 105 -16.71 6.36 -32.03
N SER A 106 -15.91 5.29 -32.09
CA SER A 106 -16.36 3.89 -32.26
C SER A 106 -16.71 3.22 -30.93
N ARG A 107 -16.87 4.00 -29.85
CA ARG A 107 -17.24 3.55 -28.50
C ARG A 107 -16.25 2.60 -27.82
N TRP A 108 -14.99 2.59 -28.26
CA TRP A 108 -13.92 2.01 -27.46
C TRP A 108 -13.63 2.92 -26.28
N LYS A 109 -13.50 2.34 -25.11
CA LYS A 109 -13.07 3.03 -23.91
C LYS A 109 -11.62 2.65 -23.66
N LEU A 110 -10.74 3.61 -23.76
CA LEU A 110 -9.31 3.47 -23.54
C LEU A 110 -8.97 4.05 -22.17
N PHE A 111 -8.10 3.37 -21.42
CA PHE A 111 -7.67 3.84 -20.13
C PHE A 111 -6.21 3.43 -19.87
N GLY A 112 -5.54 4.18 -19.02
CA GLY A 112 -4.16 3.85 -18.64
C GLY A 112 -3.61 4.79 -17.60
N ASP A 113 -2.53 4.35 -16.99
CA ASP A 113 -1.75 5.10 -16.02
C ASP A 113 -0.25 4.85 -16.20
N LEU A 114 0.54 5.85 -15.86
CA LEU A 114 2.00 5.83 -15.78
C LEU A 114 2.42 6.43 -14.45
N ALA A 115 3.22 5.69 -13.68
CA ALA A 115 3.85 6.19 -12.47
C ALA A 115 5.37 6.04 -12.55
N ILE A 116 6.08 7.11 -12.21
CA ILE A 116 7.55 7.13 -12.10
C ILE A 116 7.87 7.63 -10.71
N LYS A 117 8.65 6.87 -9.93
CA LYS A 117 9.05 7.26 -8.58
C LYS A 117 10.56 7.15 -8.41
N LYS A 118 11.12 8.14 -7.72
CA LYS A 118 12.46 8.11 -7.14
C LYS A 118 12.29 8.12 -5.63
N ILE A 119 12.81 7.09 -4.95
CA ILE A 119 12.65 6.90 -3.51
C ILE A 119 14.04 6.84 -2.88
N LEU A 120 14.32 7.78 -1.98
CA LEU A 120 15.54 7.83 -1.21
C LEU A 120 15.22 7.44 0.24
N GLU A 121 15.79 6.33 0.69
CA GLU A 121 15.60 5.81 2.05
C GLU A 121 16.90 5.99 2.84
N LYS A 122 16.82 6.47 4.07
CA LYS A 122 17.98 6.65 4.95
C LYS A 122 17.94 5.70 6.13
N ASN A 123 19.11 5.17 6.48
CA ASN A 123 19.31 4.35 7.67
C ASN A 123 18.43 3.09 7.71
N LEU A 124 18.22 2.40 6.60
CA LEU A 124 17.50 1.13 6.52
C LEU A 124 18.46 -0.03 6.87
N GLY A 125 18.13 -0.81 7.88
CA GLY A 125 18.84 -2.02 8.29
C GLY A 125 17.93 -3.24 8.33
N TRP A 126 18.51 -4.42 8.57
CA TRP A 126 17.82 -5.69 8.79
C TRP A 126 17.03 -6.23 7.58
N VAL A 127 17.13 -5.59 6.42
CA VAL A 127 16.51 -6.05 5.17
C VAL A 127 17.36 -5.66 3.98
N LEU A 128 17.54 -6.59 3.04
CA LEU A 128 18.18 -6.40 1.74
C LEU A 128 17.25 -6.85 0.62
N SER A 129 15.97 -6.53 0.72
CA SER A 129 14.92 -6.82 -0.24
C SER A 129 14.29 -5.53 -0.77
N ASP A 130 13.60 -5.61 -1.90
CA ASP A 130 12.70 -4.56 -2.40
C ASP A 130 11.35 -4.57 -1.67
N ASP A 131 10.99 -5.71 -1.07
CA ASP A 131 9.80 -5.81 -0.23
C ASP A 131 10.00 -5.00 1.05
N ARG A 132 9.07 -4.07 1.32
CA ARG A 132 9.09 -3.26 2.55
C ARG A 132 8.06 -3.80 3.53
N ALA A 133 8.53 -4.13 4.72
CA ALA A 133 7.72 -4.76 5.76
C ALA A 133 6.46 -3.94 6.16
N ILE A 134 6.43 -2.65 5.85
CA ILE A 134 5.30 -1.78 6.15
C ILE A 134 4.09 -2.04 5.25
N GLU A 135 4.31 -2.50 4.02
CA GLU A 135 3.26 -2.64 3.00
C GLU A 135 2.79 -4.09 2.82
N GLN A 136 3.51 -5.06 3.40
CA GLN A 136 3.20 -6.47 3.19
C GLN A 136 2.09 -6.95 4.09
N GLU A 137 1.04 -7.44 3.49
CA GLU A 137 -0.05 -8.15 4.17
C GLU A 137 0.30 -9.63 4.42
N VAL A 138 1.04 -10.24 3.50
CA VAL A 138 1.63 -11.58 3.65
C VAL A 138 3.13 -11.45 3.52
N ILE A 139 3.86 -11.75 4.58
CA ILE A 139 5.32 -11.62 4.60
C ILE A 139 5.95 -12.74 3.79
N ASN A 140 6.72 -12.39 2.76
CA ASN A 140 7.64 -13.33 2.12
C ASN A 140 8.85 -13.53 3.06
N PRO A 141 9.03 -14.73 3.64
CA PRO A 141 10.11 -14.97 4.60
C PRO A 141 11.48 -15.11 3.94
N HIS A 142 11.54 -15.24 2.61
CA HIS A 142 12.76 -15.54 1.87
C HIS A 142 13.46 -14.23 1.47
N TYR A 143 14.27 -13.66 2.37
CA TYR A 143 15.04 -12.46 2.07
C TYR A 143 16.40 -12.44 2.75
N PHE A 144 17.32 -11.69 2.14
CA PHE A 144 18.63 -11.43 2.72
C PHE A 144 18.61 -10.23 3.66
N TYR A 145 19.48 -10.24 4.67
CA TYR A 145 19.63 -9.10 5.55
C TYR A 145 21.05 -8.97 6.10
N VAL A 146 21.38 -7.75 6.54
CA VAL A 146 22.48 -7.42 7.43
C VAL A 146 21.97 -6.44 8.48
N PRO A 147 22.44 -6.49 9.75
CA PRO A 147 22.06 -5.55 10.79
C PRO A 147 22.42 -4.09 10.47
N ARG A 148 23.58 -3.88 9.82
CA ARG A 148 24.11 -2.56 9.50
C ARG A 148 23.10 -1.73 8.71
N LYS A 149 22.85 -0.51 9.19
CA LYS A 149 22.04 0.48 8.49
C LYS A 149 22.78 1.10 7.32
N ALA A 150 22.06 1.41 6.26
CA ALA A 150 22.58 2.14 5.10
C ALA A 150 21.46 2.85 4.35
N ASP A 151 21.85 3.76 3.47
CA ASP A 151 20.93 4.47 2.60
C ASP A 151 20.67 3.68 1.33
N TRP A 152 19.46 3.88 0.77
CA TRP A 152 19.04 3.27 -0.48
C TRP A 152 18.60 4.33 -1.47
N ASP A 153 18.87 4.04 -2.72
CA ASP A 153 18.47 4.82 -3.89
C ASP A 153 17.63 3.92 -4.81
N ASN A 154 16.33 4.19 -4.86
CA ASN A 154 15.38 3.32 -5.52
C ASN A 154 14.64 4.06 -6.63
N GLN A 155 14.33 3.34 -7.71
CA GLN A 155 13.59 3.83 -8.87
C GLN A 155 12.48 2.85 -9.20
N VAL A 156 11.27 3.37 -9.43
CA VAL A 156 10.09 2.57 -9.76
C VAL A 156 9.42 3.15 -11.00
N TYR A 157 9.16 2.31 -11.98
CA TYR A 157 8.43 2.63 -13.21
C TYR A 157 7.28 1.66 -13.35
N ALA A 158 6.06 2.16 -13.40
CA ALA A 158 4.86 1.36 -13.57
C ALA A 158 4.00 1.94 -14.69
N LEU A 159 3.58 1.09 -15.60
CA LEU A 159 2.72 1.43 -16.71
C LEU A 159 1.56 0.43 -16.73
N SER A 160 0.34 0.91 -16.80
CA SER A 160 -0.80 0.07 -17.11
C SER A 160 -1.67 0.70 -18.19
N GLY A 161 -2.36 -0.14 -18.95
CA GLY A 161 -3.25 0.33 -19.97
C GLY A 161 -4.20 -0.74 -20.45
N GLY A 162 -5.30 -0.31 -21.03
CA GLY A 162 -6.30 -1.24 -21.49
C GLY A 162 -7.41 -0.59 -22.28
N PHE A 163 -8.34 -1.43 -22.70
CA PHE A 163 -9.53 -1.00 -23.38
C PHE A 163 -10.73 -1.83 -22.97
N SER A 164 -11.92 -1.26 -23.16
CA SER A 164 -13.17 -2.00 -23.03
C SER A 164 -14.17 -1.57 -24.08
N LYS A 165 -15.07 -2.50 -24.47
CA LYS A 165 -16.10 -2.28 -25.48
C LYS A 165 -17.25 -3.26 -25.32
N ASP A 166 -18.46 -2.82 -25.71
CA ASP A 166 -19.56 -3.72 -25.98
C ASP A 166 -19.41 -4.28 -27.41
N ILE A 167 -19.23 -5.59 -27.53
CA ILE A 167 -19.10 -6.28 -28.82
C ILE A 167 -20.48 -6.48 -29.44
N THR A 168 -21.48 -6.80 -28.60
CA THR A 168 -22.90 -6.92 -28.97
C THR A 168 -23.73 -6.22 -27.90
N ASN A 169 -25.05 -6.23 -28.05
CA ASN A 169 -25.99 -5.71 -27.05
C ASN A 169 -25.93 -6.47 -25.72
N HIS A 170 -25.39 -7.69 -25.72
CA HIS A 170 -25.30 -8.56 -24.55
C HIS A 170 -23.87 -8.84 -24.11
N LEU A 171 -22.90 -8.74 -24.99
CA LEU A 171 -21.51 -9.13 -24.70
C LEU A 171 -20.59 -7.91 -24.65
N SER A 172 -19.87 -7.78 -23.55
CA SER A 172 -18.82 -6.77 -23.33
C SER A 172 -17.49 -7.44 -23.07
N VAL A 173 -16.40 -6.82 -23.50
CA VAL A 173 -15.02 -7.30 -23.25
C VAL A 173 -14.18 -6.14 -22.75
N ALA A 174 -13.29 -6.42 -21.81
CA ALA A 174 -12.20 -5.54 -21.42
C ALA A 174 -10.88 -6.31 -21.35
N VAL A 175 -9.82 -5.66 -21.77
CA VAL A 175 -8.45 -6.18 -21.69
C VAL A 175 -7.59 -5.12 -21.03
N LYS A 176 -6.71 -5.55 -20.13
CA LYS A 176 -5.74 -4.71 -19.42
C LYS A 176 -4.38 -5.39 -19.46
N ALA A 177 -3.33 -4.61 -19.63
CA ALA A 177 -1.94 -5.04 -19.49
C ALA A 177 -1.23 -4.11 -18.51
N ASN A 178 -0.27 -4.65 -17.77
CA ASN A 178 0.60 -3.91 -16.89
C ASN A 178 2.05 -4.32 -17.09
N TYR A 179 2.94 -3.35 -16.99
CA TYR A 179 4.38 -3.54 -16.99
C TYR A 179 4.98 -2.68 -15.88
N GLY A 180 5.88 -3.27 -15.12
CA GLY A 180 6.64 -2.57 -14.09
C GLY A 180 8.11 -2.93 -14.14
N THR A 181 8.96 -1.99 -13.80
CA THR A 181 10.36 -2.26 -13.49
C THR A 181 10.82 -1.41 -12.33
N GLU A 182 11.58 -2.01 -11.44
CA GLU A 182 12.07 -1.38 -10.23
C GLU A 182 13.56 -1.66 -10.08
N LYS A 183 14.28 -0.68 -9.56
CA LYS A 183 15.70 -0.83 -9.23
C LYS A 183 15.94 -0.30 -7.84
N PHE A 184 16.48 -1.15 -6.98
CA PHE A 184 16.85 -0.82 -5.60
C PHE A 184 18.36 -0.96 -5.44
N SER A 185 19.00 0.03 -4.86
CA SER A 185 20.46 0.07 -4.71
C SER A 185 20.85 0.58 -3.34
N ARG A 186 21.57 -0.25 -2.58
CA ARG A 186 22.10 0.09 -1.27
C ARG A 186 23.51 0.66 -1.37
N THR A 187 23.81 1.70 -0.60
CA THR A 187 25.06 2.48 -0.73
C THR A 187 26.27 1.89 -0.01
N LEU A 188 26.04 1.13 1.08
CA LEU A 188 27.12 0.54 1.90
C LEU A 188 27.10 -0.99 1.83
N ASP A 189 28.23 -1.62 2.17
CA ASP A 189 28.40 -3.07 2.21
C ASP A 189 27.49 -3.73 3.30
N ALA A 190 26.80 -4.83 3.03
CA ALA A 190 26.63 -5.48 1.73
C ALA A 190 25.85 -4.59 0.75
N ARG A 191 26.45 -4.23 -0.39
CA ARG A 191 25.77 -3.42 -1.42
C ARG A 191 24.84 -4.31 -2.23
N SER A 192 23.57 -4.27 -1.89
CA SER A 192 22.52 -4.95 -2.64
C SER A 192 22.14 -4.13 -3.87
N GLN A 193 22.05 -4.81 -5.02
CA GLN A 193 21.40 -4.30 -6.23
C GLN A 193 20.29 -5.27 -6.58
N ILE A 194 19.07 -4.74 -6.69
CA ILE A 194 17.88 -5.52 -7.01
C ILE A 194 17.27 -4.91 -8.25
N THR A 195 16.97 -5.74 -9.23
CA THR A 195 16.15 -5.36 -10.39
C THR A 195 14.91 -6.22 -10.40
N ASN A 196 13.75 -5.61 -10.27
CA ASN A 196 12.46 -6.27 -10.36
C ASN A 196 11.79 -5.92 -11.68
N ARG A 197 11.15 -6.90 -12.34
CA ARG A 197 10.35 -6.76 -13.55
C ARG A 197 9.03 -7.47 -13.35
N ASN A 198 7.95 -6.76 -13.67
CA ASN A 198 6.59 -7.29 -13.62
C ASN A 198 5.96 -7.16 -15.00
N LEU A 199 5.36 -8.23 -15.49
CA LEU A 199 4.54 -8.22 -16.70
C LEU A 199 3.25 -8.98 -16.42
N GLY A 200 2.11 -8.35 -16.69
CA GLY A 200 0.82 -9.00 -16.46
C GLY A 200 -0.24 -8.60 -17.46
N GLY A 201 -1.25 -9.44 -17.56
CA GLY A 201 -2.45 -9.19 -18.35
C GLY A 201 -3.71 -9.67 -17.66
N GLU A 202 -4.80 -8.96 -17.89
CA GLU A 202 -6.12 -9.29 -17.38
C GLU A 202 -7.16 -9.18 -18.49
N MET A 203 -8.06 -10.15 -18.57
CA MET A 203 -9.22 -10.14 -19.46
C MET A 203 -10.49 -10.24 -18.63
N GLN A 204 -11.49 -9.45 -19.01
CA GLN A 204 -12.82 -9.46 -18.42
C GLN A 204 -13.87 -9.63 -19.52
N ILE A 205 -14.82 -10.51 -19.29
CA ILE A 205 -15.95 -10.76 -20.19
C ILE A 205 -17.24 -10.55 -19.43
N GLY A 206 -18.08 -9.63 -19.90
CA GLY A 206 -19.34 -9.29 -19.27
C GLY A 206 -20.53 -9.69 -20.15
N TYR A 207 -21.56 -10.24 -19.52
CA TYR A 207 -22.83 -10.58 -20.16
C TYR A 207 -23.97 -9.75 -19.57
N GLN A 208 -24.65 -8.99 -20.43
CA GLN A 208 -25.80 -8.17 -20.07
C GLN A 208 -27.05 -9.05 -20.00
N ILE A 209 -27.51 -9.35 -18.79
CA ILE A 209 -28.68 -10.20 -18.53
C ILE A 209 -29.97 -9.41 -18.81
N THR A 210 -30.04 -8.20 -18.27
CA THR A 210 -31.12 -7.24 -18.52
C THR A 210 -30.52 -5.85 -18.74
N LYS A 211 -31.33 -4.84 -19.09
CA LYS A 211 -30.82 -3.46 -19.25
C LYS A 211 -30.04 -2.94 -18.02
N ASN A 212 -30.35 -3.47 -16.86
CA ASN A 212 -29.83 -2.99 -15.59
C ASN A 212 -28.88 -3.99 -14.89
N GLN A 213 -28.73 -5.21 -15.41
CA GLN A 213 -28.01 -6.30 -14.74
C GLN A 213 -26.94 -6.88 -15.65
N LYS A 214 -25.72 -6.95 -15.18
CA LYS A 214 -24.57 -7.52 -15.89
C LYS A 214 -23.83 -8.49 -14.98
N ALA A 215 -23.63 -9.71 -15.45
CA ALA A 215 -22.65 -10.64 -14.86
C ALA A 215 -21.32 -10.54 -15.62
N PHE A 216 -20.21 -10.80 -14.98
CA PHE A 216 -18.91 -10.83 -15.63
C PHE A 216 -17.97 -11.85 -14.98
N ILE A 217 -17.04 -12.35 -15.79
CA ILE A 217 -15.92 -13.16 -15.35
C ILE A 217 -14.62 -12.38 -15.61
N LEU A 218 -13.60 -12.64 -14.82
CA LEU A 218 -12.27 -12.11 -15.02
C LEU A 218 -11.21 -13.21 -14.86
N GLY A 219 -10.13 -13.08 -15.63
CA GLY A 219 -8.95 -13.90 -15.51
C GLY A 219 -7.72 -13.05 -15.71
N SER A 220 -6.67 -13.27 -14.90
CA SER A 220 -5.39 -12.59 -15.08
C SER A 220 -4.22 -13.54 -14.87
N TYR A 221 -3.12 -13.20 -15.52
CA TYR A 221 -1.83 -13.82 -15.35
C TYR A 221 -0.76 -12.74 -15.25
N ALA A 222 0.17 -12.90 -14.31
CA ALA A 222 1.33 -12.03 -14.17
C ALA A 222 2.57 -12.84 -13.81
N GLU A 223 3.73 -12.35 -14.27
CA GLU A 223 5.04 -12.85 -13.92
C GLU A 223 5.88 -11.71 -13.35
N ASN A 224 6.47 -11.96 -12.18
CA ASN A 224 7.43 -11.08 -11.53
C ASN A 224 8.78 -11.78 -11.49
N GLN A 225 9.82 -11.11 -11.93
CA GLN A 225 11.19 -11.59 -11.85
C GLN A 225 12.05 -10.59 -11.10
N LYS A 226 12.77 -11.06 -10.06
CA LYS A 226 13.67 -10.24 -9.25
C LYS A 226 15.07 -10.83 -9.32
N ASP A 227 16.01 -10.05 -9.82
CA ASP A 227 17.43 -10.35 -9.86
C ASP A 227 18.15 -9.63 -8.70
N PHE A 228 18.90 -10.39 -7.90
CA PHE A 228 19.64 -9.88 -6.77
C PHE A 228 21.15 -10.09 -6.94
N THR A 229 21.92 -9.07 -6.63
CA THR A 229 23.38 -9.18 -6.52
C THR A 229 23.87 -8.47 -5.26
N PHE A 230 24.90 -9.03 -4.63
CA PHE A 230 25.56 -8.43 -3.46
C PHE A 230 27.03 -8.18 -3.76
N LYS A 231 27.51 -6.98 -3.43
CA LYS A 231 28.89 -6.59 -3.59
C LYS A 231 29.46 -6.08 -2.28
N TYR A 232 30.72 -6.42 -2.02
CA TYR A 232 31.51 -5.88 -0.92
C TYR A 232 32.71 -5.15 -1.50
N ASN A 233 32.94 -3.92 -1.09
CA ASN A 233 34.19 -3.22 -1.40
C ASN A 233 35.36 -3.83 -0.64
N ASN A 234 35.08 -4.31 0.59
CA ASN A 234 36.03 -5.07 1.39
C ASN A 234 35.43 -6.45 1.66
N SER A 235 35.95 -7.48 0.99
CA SER A 235 35.47 -8.86 1.10
C SER A 235 35.52 -9.41 2.52
N ASN A 236 36.45 -8.91 3.36
CA ASN A 236 36.56 -9.32 4.76
C ASN A 236 35.31 -8.95 5.58
N LEU A 237 34.56 -7.95 5.18
CA LEU A 237 33.31 -7.56 5.86
C LEU A 237 32.21 -8.62 5.74
N ASN A 238 32.38 -9.62 4.89
CA ASN A 238 31.46 -10.76 4.79
C ASN A 238 32.01 -12.02 5.53
N LEU A 239 32.63 -11.82 6.66
CA LEU A 239 33.03 -12.88 7.55
C LEU A 239 32.20 -12.80 8.84
N GLU A 240 31.98 -13.96 9.48
CA GLU A 240 31.17 -14.04 10.71
C GLU A 240 31.72 -13.18 11.88
N VAL A 241 33.03 -12.89 11.86
CA VAL A 241 33.66 -11.99 12.82
C VAL A 241 33.18 -10.54 12.72
N TYR A 242 32.49 -10.18 11.62
CA TYR A 242 31.86 -8.88 11.43
C TYR A 242 30.33 -9.03 11.37
N PRO A 243 29.66 -9.35 12.47
CA PRO A 243 28.23 -9.72 12.49
C PRO A 243 27.29 -8.64 11.95
N GLU A 244 27.72 -7.37 11.94
CA GLU A 244 26.94 -6.24 11.42
C GLU A 244 26.82 -6.23 9.90
N THR A 245 27.79 -6.81 9.19
CA THR A 245 27.88 -6.77 7.72
C THR A 245 27.83 -8.15 7.10
N TYR A 246 27.93 -9.21 7.92
CA TYR A 246 27.84 -10.59 7.44
C TYR A 246 26.47 -10.89 6.87
N LEU A 247 26.43 -11.36 5.62
CA LEU A 247 25.19 -11.64 4.88
C LEU A 247 24.50 -12.88 5.45
N ARG A 248 23.26 -12.72 5.83
CA ARG A 248 22.37 -13.79 6.30
C ARG A 248 21.12 -13.86 5.45
N PHE A 249 20.53 -15.03 5.39
CA PHE A 249 19.29 -15.28 4.68
C PHE A 249 18.22 -15.72 5.69
N ASN A 250 17.10 -15.02 5.72
CA ASN A 250 15.91 -15.43 6.44
C ASN A 250 15.12 -16.44 5.61
N ALA A 251 14.78 -17.60 6.17
CA ALA A 251 14.06 -18.67 5.49
C ALA A 251 12.76 -19.07 6.20
N GLY A 252 12.30 -18.25 7.11
CA GLY A 252 11.09 -18.38 7.91
C GLY A 252 10.92 -17.12 8.73
N TYR A 253 10.16 -17.16 9.79
CA TYR A 253 10.03 -16.03 10.71
C TYR A 253 10.97 -16.21 11.90
N GLY A 254 12.28 -15.95 11.66
CA GLY A 254 13.35 -16.16 12.63
C GLY A 254 14.29 -17.31 12.29
N ARG A 255 13.96 -18.15 11.29
CA ARG A 255 14.89 -19.15 10.80
C ARG A 255 15.95 -18.53 9.91
N ILE A 256 17.18 -18.52 10.41
CA ILE A 256 18.30 -17.91 9.71
C ILE A 256 19.23 -18.98 9.12
N LEU A 257 19.61 -18.79 7.87
CA LEU A 257 20.60 -19.60 7.17
C LEU A 257 21.87 -18.77 6.91
N ASN A 258 23.02 -19.34 7.28
CA ASN A 258 24.33 -18.70 7.12
C ASN A 258 25.13 -19.23 5.91
N SER A 259 24.60 -20.23 5.19
CA SER A 259 25.34 -21.00 4.20
C SER A 259 25.35 -20.44 2.78
N PHE A 260 24.85 -19.22 2.58
CA PHE A 260 24.87 -18.61 1.25
C PHE A 260 26.22 -17.91 1.00
N LYS A 261 27.02 -18.46 0.08
CA LYS A 261 28.22 -17.82 -0.41
C LYS A 261 27.84 -16.57 -1.20
N SER A 262 28.39 -15.44 -0.83
CA SER A 262 27.83 -14.14 -1.18
C SER A 262 28.55 -13.36 -2.28
N SER A 263 29.74 -13.74 -2.69
CA SER A 263 30.45 -12.99 -3.73
C SER A 263 30.35 -13.67 -5.10
N GLY A 264 29.72 -12.99 -6.04
CA GLY A 264 29.61 -13.42 -7.43
C GLY A 264 28.46 -14.38 -7.76
N SER A 265 27.69 -14.82 -6.75
CA SER A 265 26.50 -15.62 -6.98
C SER A 265 25.31 -14.72 -7.32
N GLY A 266 24.59 -15.04 -8.40
CA GLY A 266 23.30 -14.43 -8.71
C GLY A 266 22.18 -15.13 -7.93
N TYR A 267 21.20 -14.36 -7.51
CA TYR A 267 19.99 -14.86 -6.89
C TYR A 267 18.80 -14.37 -7.70
N LEU A 268 17.85 -15.26 -7.93
CA LEU A 268 16.67 -14.98 -8.72
C LEU A 268 15.42 -15.38 -7.95
N TYR A 269 14.44 -14.50 -7.91
CA TYR A 269 13.06 -14.86 -7.57
C TYR A 269 12.20 -14.78 -8.81
N GLN A 270 11.37 -15.77 -8.98
CA GLN A 270 10.34 -15.80 -10.00
C GLN A 270 9.00 -16.06 -9.32
N ASP A 271 8.05 -15.14 -9.48
CA ASP A 271 6.70 -15.26 -8.95
C ASP A 271 5.71 -15.29 -10.10
N ILE A 272 4.92 -16.35 -10.15
CA ILE A 272 3.84 -16.52 -11.11
C ILE A 272 2.53 -16.35 -10.35
N VAL A 273 1.72 -15.40 -10.80
CA VAL A 273 0.43 -15.07 -10.18
C VAL A 273 -0.68 -15.30 -11.19
N ASP A 274 -1.63 -16.15 -10.84
CA ASP A 274 -2.87 -16.36 -11.59
C ASP A 274 -4.09 -15.98 -10.75
N LYS A 275 -5.11 -15.41 -11.39
CA LYS A 275 -6.35 -14.98 -10.78
C LYS A 275 -7.54 -15.33 -11.66
N ILE A 276 -8.59 -15.83 -11.04
CA ILE A 276 -9.89 -16.04 -11.67
C ILE A 276 -11.00 -15.52 -10.77
N GLY A 277 -11.99 -14.89 -11.37
CA GLY A 277 -13.08 -14.31 -10.57
C GLY A 277 -14.36 -14.17 -11.38
N LEU A 278 -15.41 -13.85 -10.62
CA LEU A 278 -16.75 -13.59 -11.12
C LEU A 278 -17.36 -12.39 -10.40
N GLY A 279 -18.19 -11.66 -11.12
CA GLY A 279 -18.86 -10.51 -10.54
C GLY A 279 -20.24 -10.29 -11.12
N TYR A 280 -21.02 -9.51 -10.40
CA TYR A 280 -22.38 -9.16 -10.76
C TYR A 280 -22.64 -7.69 -10.43
N THR A 281 -23.26 -6.98 -11.35
CA THR A 281 -23.58 -5.56 -11.19
C THR A 281 -25.04 -5.29 -11.50
N ILE A 282 -25.66 -4.48 -10.65
CA ILE A 282 -26.99 -3.89 -10.87
C ILE A 282 -26.82 -2.38 -11.00
N LYS A 283 -27.35 -1.81 -12.09
CA LYS A 283 -27.35 -0.36 -12.34
C LYS A 283 -28.77 0.16 -12.39
N GLY A 284 -29.12 1.02 -11.45
CA GLY A 284 -30.32 1.83 -11.51
C GLY A 284 -30.05 3.18 -12.20
N LYS A 285 -31.06 4.04 -12.29
CA LYS A 285 -30.92 5.40 -12.83
C LYS A 285 -29.86 6.20 -12.06
N ASN A 286 -29.82 6.05 -10.75
CA ASN A 286 -28.97 6.82 -9.83
C ASN A 286 -28.20 5.91 -8.86
N SER A 287 -28.09 4.62 -9.13
CA SER A 287 -27.47 3.66 -8.23
C SER A 287 -26.62 2.64 -8.99
N ILE A 288 -25.56 2.18 -8.34
CA ILE A 288 -24.74 1.08 -8.80
C ILE A 288 -24.49 0.17 -7.59
N PHE A 289 -24.71 -1.11 -7.79
CA PHE A 289 -24.30 -2.14 -6.84
C PHE A 289 -23.44 -3.15 -7.59
N THR A 290 -22.27 -3.49 -7.05
CA THR A 290 -21.38 -4.50 -7.62
C THR A 290 -20.97 -5.47 -6.54
N ALA A 291 -21.11 -6.76 -6.79
CA ALA A 291 -20.56 -7.84 -6.02
C ALA A 291 -19.49 -8.55 -6.84
N LEU A 292 -18.37 -8.83 -6.24
CA LEU A 292 -17.24 -9.51 -6.87
C LEU A 292 -16.64 -10.54 -5.93
N TYR A 293 -16.17 -11.63 -6.51
CA TYR A 293 -15.30 -12.60 -5.86
C TYR A 293 -14.18 -13.00 -6.83
N TYR A 294 -12.96 -13.15 -6.33
CA TYR A 294 -11.90 -13.83 -7.07
C TYR A 294 -11.01 -14.66 -6.15
N ALA A 295 -10.46 -15.73 -6.71
CA ALA A 295 -9.37 -16.51 -6.13
C ALA A 295 -8.08 -16.20 -6.87
N GLN A 296 -6.97 -16.14 -6.15
CA GLN A 296 -5.65 -15.87 -6.67
C GLN A 296 -4.65 -16.89 -6.10
N ASN A 297 -3.76 -17.38 -6.94
CA ASN A 297 -2.61 -18.16 -6.50
C ASN A 297 -1.34 -17.39 -6.86
N SER A 298 -0.34 -17.46 -5.99
CA SER A 298 1.02 -17.01 -6.25
C SER A 298 1.97 -18.15 -5.96
N ASN A 299 2.96 -18.32 -6.82
CA ASN A 299 4.02 -19.31 -6.67
C ASN A 299 5.36 -18.62 -6.86
N ASN A 300 5.93 -18.16 -5.75
CA ASN A 300 7.22 -17.49 -5.71
C ASN A 300 8.33 -18.53 -5.47
N ILE A 301 9.29 -18.60 -6.38
CA ILE A 301 10.40 -19.54 -6.35
C ILE A 301 11.71 -18.78 -6.23
N PHE A 302 12.51 -19.16 -5.25
CA PHE A 302 13.86 -18.65 -5.03
C PHE A 302 14.89 -19.61 -5.63
N TYR A 303 15.71 -19.09 -6.53
CA TYR A 303 16.79 -19.79 -7.18
C TYR A 303 18.14 -19.25 -6.74
N THR A 304 19.09 -20.14 -6.62
CA THR A 304 20.52 -19.82 -6.46
C THR A 304 21.26 -20.25 -7.72
N SER A 305 22.17 -19.43 -8.24
CA SER A 305 23.10 -19.85 -9.27
C SER A 305 24.43 -20.26 -8.66
N ASP A 306 24.93 -21.41 -9.05
CA ASP A 306 26.30 -21.82 -8.77
C ASP A 306 27.28 -21.11 -9.72
N LEU A 307 28.60 -21.19 -9.43
CA LEU A 307 29.66 -20.63 -10.28
C LEU A 307 29.59 -21.12 -11.74
N ASP A 308 28.98 -22.29 -11.97
CA ASP A 308 28.76 -22.89 -13.29
C ASP A 308 27.49 -22.40 -14.00
N LEU A 309 26.88 -21.31 -13.55
CA LEU A 309 25.64 -20.73 -14.09
C LEU A 309 24.42 -21.66 -14.04
N LYS A 310 24.47 -22.77 -13.34
CA LYS A 310 23.30 -23.62 -13.12
C LYS A 310 22.37 -22.96 -12.13
N VAL A 311 21.15 -22.71 -12.57
CA VAL A 311 20.08 -22.14 -11.74
C VAL A 311 19.39 -23.30 -11.00
N ASN A 312 19.53 -23.32 -9.69
CA ASN A 312 18.95 -24.34 -8.83
C ASN A 312 17.80 -23.77 -8.00
N GLU A 313 16.62 -24.38 -8.09
CA GLU A 313 15.52 -24.09 -7.19
C GLU A 313 15.94 -24.42 -5.75
N ARG A 314 15.89 -23.44 -4.87
CA ARG A 314 16.28 -23.59 -3.47
C ARG A 314 15.06 -23.65 -2.55
N MET A 315 14.19 -22.68 -2.67
CA MET A 315 13.00 -22.53 -1.85
C MET A 315 11.84 -22.03 -2.70
N LYS A 316 10.64 -22.28 -2.23
CA LYS A 316 9.43 -21.67 -2.80
C LYS A 316 8.44 -21.32 -1.71
N ILE A 317 7.63 -20.31 -1.97
CA ILE A 317 6.46 -19.98 -1.18
C ILE A 317 5.22 -20.00 -2.09
N LYS A 318 4.20 -20.71 -1.66
CA LYS A 318 2.90 -20.75 -2.33
C LYS A 318 1.90 -19.99 -1.49
N THR A 319 1.23 -19.04 -2.12
CA THR A 319 0.16 -18.25 -1.49
C THR A 319 -1.15 -18.51 -2.23
N LYS A 320 -2.21 -18.74 -1.47
CA LYS A 320 -3.58 -18.80 -1.97
C LYS A 320 -4.36 -17.68 -1.32
N SER A 321 -5.05 -16.89 -2.12
CA SER A 321 -5.84 -15.76 -1.63
C SER A 321 -7.26 -15.82 -2.19
N ASN A 322 -8.21 -15.40 -1.37
CA ASN A 322 -9.59 -15.19 -1.73
C ASN A 322 -9.95 -13.73 -1.46
N HIS A 323 -10.65 -13.11 -2.36
CA HIS A 323 -11.12 -11.74 -2.23
C HIS A 323 -12.61 -11.65 -2.55
N ALA A 324 -13.36 -11.00 -1.69
CA ALA A 324 -14.76 -10.64 -1.96
C ALA A 324 -14.96 -9.14 -1.74
N GLU A 325 -15.69 -8.50 -2.64
CA GLU A 325 -15.97 -7.05 -2.58
C GLU A 325 -17.45 -6.80 -2.87
N LEU A 326 -18.07 -5.97 -2.04
CA LEU A 326 -19.39 -5.39 -2.27
C LEU A 326 -19.23 -3.88 -2.37
N PHE A 327 -19.58 -3.31 -3.50
CA PHE A 327 -19.57 -1.87 -3.75
C PHE A 327 -21.01 -1.39 -3.99
N ALA A 328 -21.42 -0.34 -3.28
CA ALA A 328 -22.71 0.29 -3.43
C ALA A 328 -22.54 1.80 -3.57
N PHE A 329 -23.22 2.38 -4.55
CA PHE A 329 -23.33 3.82 -4.75
C PHE A 329 -24.78 4.18 -5.02
N HIS A 330 -25.28 5.23 -4.37
CA HIS A 330 -26.62 5.75 -4.63
C HIS A 330 -26.63 7.29 -4.54
N LYS A 331 -27.30 7.90 -5.50
CA LYS A 331 -27.48 9.35 -5.57
C LYS A 331 -28.96 9.70 -5.53
N TRP A 332 -29.34 10.61 -4.63
CA TRP A 332 -30.69 11.18 -4.58
C TRP A 332 -30.62 12.69 -4.37
N ASN A 333 -31.24 13.42 -5.28
CA ASN A 333 -31.13 14.88 -5.32
C ASN A 333 -29.65 15.34 -5.32
N LYS A 334 -29.27 16.09 -4.29
CA LYS A 334 -27.91 16.60 -4.09
C LYS A 334 -27.04 15.71 -3.18
N LYS A 335 -27.58 14.59 -2.67
CA LYS A 335 -26.88 13.69 -1.76
C LYS A 335 -26.38 12.46 -2.49
N GLU A 336 -25.21 11.98 -2.09
CA GLU A 336 -24.59 10.77 -2.60
C GLU A 336 -24.11 9.92 -1.42
N ILE A 337 -24.45 8.64 -1.41
CA ILE A 337 -23.91 7.66 -0.47
C ILE A 337 -23.10 6.64 -1.23
N GLN A 338 -21.99 6.25 -0.62
CA GLN A 338 -21.14 5.20 -1.13
C GLN A 338 -20.72 4.29 0.01
N SER A 339 -20.62 3.00 -0.28
CA SER A 339 -20.15 1.99 0.67
C SER A 339 -19.36 0.92 -0.07
N THR A 340 -18.24 0.50 0.52
CA THR A 340 -17.43 -0.62 0.05
C THR A 340 -17.13 -1.54 1.23
N LEU A 341 -17.51 -2.81 1.12
CA LEU A 341 -17.15 -3.87 2.06
C LEU A 341 -16.24 -4.85 1.33
N GLN A 342 -15.08 -5.16 1.92
CA GLN A 342 -14.11 -6.10 1.36
C GLN A 342 -13.75 -7.15 2.40
N PHE A 343 -13.56 -8.37 1.94
CA PHE A 343 -13.02 -9.47 2.69
C PHE A 343 -11.83 -10.03 1.92
N ASP A 344 -10.68 -10.14 2.57
CA ASP A 344 -9.46 -10.73 2.05
C ASP A 344 -9.01 -11.86 2.97
N GLN A 345 -8.71 -13.00 2.41
CA GLN A 345 -8.08 -14.13 3.07
C GLN A 345 -6.86 -14.56 2.26
N SER A 346 -5.74 -14.80 2.92
CA SER A 346 -4.53 -15.31 2.29
C SER A 346 -3.84 -16.32 3.17
N ASP A 347 -3.47 -17.47 2.60
CA ASP A 347 -2.70 -18.52 3.25
C ASP A 347 -1.43 -18.79 2.46
N ALA A 348 -0.28 -18.69 3.11
CA ALA A 348 1.03 -18.93 2.51
C ALA A 348 1.79 -20.01 3.27
N LYS A 349 2.56 -20.80 2.53
CA LYS A 349 3.51 -21.75 3.11
C LYS A 349 4.75 -21.89 2.24
N ASN A 350 5.91 -21.98 2.89
CA ASN A 350 7.16 -22.21 2.18
C ASN A 350 7.46 -23.71 2.04
N PHE A 351 8.38 -24.03 1.14
CA PHE A 351 9.01 -25.33 1.01
C PHE A 351 10.51 -25.12 0.78
N ASP A 352 11.35 -25.72 1.60
CA ASP A 352 12.79 -25.76 1.43
C ASP A 352 13.18 -27.10 0.76
N LYS A 353 13.70 -27.03 -0.46
CA LYS A 353 14.07 -28.20 -1.25
C LYS A 353 15.26 -28.97 -0.64
N GLN A 354 16.18 -28.28 0.03
CA GLN A 354 17.34 -28.93 0.64
C GLN A 354 16.94 -29.74 1.88
N SER A 355 16.06 -29.20 2.71
CA SER A 355 15.52 -29.90 3.87
C SER A 355 14.37 -30.83 3.52
N ASN A 356 13.88 -30.77 2.28
CA ASN A 356 12.69 -31.46 1.77
C ASN A 356 11.47 -31.32 2.70
N GLY A 357 11.23 -30.09 3.17
CA GLY A 357 10.20 -29.84 4.19
C GLY A 357 9.64 -28.43 4.18
N TYR A 358 8.56 -28.28 4.93
CA TYR A 358 7.89 -27.01 5.22
C TYR A 358 8.29 -26.56 6.63
N ASN A 359 8.62 -25.29 6.81
CA ASN A 359 8.87 -24.75 8.14
C ASN A 359 8.02 -23.52 8.46
N TYR A 360 7.57 -22.78 7.45
CA TYR A 360 6.89 -21.51 7.62
C TYR A 360 5.49 -21.55 7.03
N THR A 361 4.53 -21.03 7.80
CA THR A 361 3.17 -20.71 7.32
C THR A 361 2.79 -19.28 7.75
N ASN A 362 1.94 -18.66 6.95
CA ASN A 362 1.33 -17.39 7.28
C ASN A 362 -0.14 -17.42 6.85
N SER A 363 -1.03 -16.94 7.71
CA SER A 363 -2.45 -16.79 7.44
C SER A 363 -2.90 -15.37 7.75
N LEU A 364 -3.59 -14.75 6.81
CA LEU A 364 -4.12 -13.39 6.92
C LEU A 364 -5.64 -13.41 6.67
N ASN A 365 -6.40 -12.85 7.59
CA ASN A 365 -7.81 -12.53 7.41
C ASN A 365 -8.01 -11.03 7.60
N LYS A 366 -8.71 -10.37 6.66
CA LYS A 366 -8.92 -8.94 6.67
C LYS A 366 -10.34 -8.62 6.24
N ILE A 367 -11.03 -7.80 7.04
CA ILE A 367 -12.35 -7.26 6.72
C ILE A 367 -12.23 -5.73 6.75
N SER A 368 -12.54 -5.08 5.64
CA SER A 368 -12.56 -3.63 5.58
C SER A 368 -13.93 -3.12 5.15
N TRP A 369 -14.39 -2.07 5.80
CA TRP A 369 -15.61 -1.37 5.44
C TRP A 369 -15.36 0.14 5.40
N THR A 370 -15.70 0.74 4.27
CA THR A 370 -15.70 2.19 4.11
C THR A 370 -17.08 2.66 3.69
N ALA A 371 -17.56 3.74 4.28
CA ALA A 371 -18.81 4.36 3.90
C ALA A 371 -18.67 5.88 3.92
N SER A 372 -19.36 6.56 3.01
CA SER A 372 -19.40 8.02 2.97
C SER A 372 -20.75 8.55 2.52
N LEU A 373 -21.09 9.71 3.08
CA LEU A 373 -22.23 10.52 2.70
C LEU A 373 -21.71 11.89 2.28
N ALA A 374 -22.07 12.33 1.09
CA ALA A 374 -21.77 13.67 0.61
C ALA A 374 -23.04 14.41 0.22
N GLN A 375 -23.04 15.72 0.39
CA GLN A 375 -23.96 16.62 -0.27
C GLN A 375 -23.18 17.46 -1.27
N LYS A 376 -23.67 17.49 -2.50
CA LYS A 376 -23.07 18.25 -3.60
C LYS A 376 -24.06 19.25 -4.16
N SER A 377 -23.59 20.48 -4.37
CA SER A 377 -24.31 21.52 -5.09
C SER A 377 -23.52 21.83 -6.36
N ASP A 378 -24.08 21.49 -7.51
CA ASP A 378 -23.43 21.55 -8.83
C ASP A 378 -22.12 20.75 -8.88
N SER A 379 -20.98 21.42 -8.85
CA SER A 379 -19.64 20.80 -8.85
C SER A 379 -18.88 20.95 -7.52
N LYS A 380 -19.60 21.34 -6.44
CA LYS A 380 -19.02 21.66 -5.13
C LYS A 380 -19.49 20.65 -4.10
N ILE A 381 -18.59 20.16 -3.28
CA ILE A 381 -18.91 19.41 -2.06
C ILE A 381 -19.29 20.42 -0.97
N ASP A 382 -20.57 20.48 -0.59
CA ASP A 382 -21.01 21.28 0.53
C ASP A 382 -20.50 20.68 1.84
N TYR A 383 -20.62 19.36 1.97
CA TYR A 383 -19.97 18.54 2.99
C TYR A 383 -19.86 17.08 2.53
N LEU A 384 -18.86 16.41 3.05
CA LEU A 384 -18.71 14.97 2.98
C LEU A 384 -18.29 14.49 4.37
N VAL A 385 -18.92 13.41 4.82
CA VAL A 385 -18.54 12.70 6.04
C VAL A 385 -18.42 11.22 5.69
N GLY A 386 -17.38 10.59 6.18
CA GLY A 386 -17.19 9.16 5.97
C GLY A 386 -16.54 8.49 7.16
N LEU A 387 -16.62 7.17 7.15
CA LEU A 387 -16.01 6.29 8.13
C LEU A 387 -15.28 5.15 7.42
N ASN A 388 -14.26 4.62 8.09
CA ASN A 388 -13.54 3.42 7.71
C ASN A 388 -13.36 2.52 8.92
N LEU A 389 -13.51 1.22 8.70
CA LEU A 389 -13.24 0.16 9.65
C LEU A 389 -12.36 -0.88 8.96
N LEU A 390 -11.33 -1.35 9.66
CA LEU A 390 -10.48 -2.43 9.19
C LEU A 390 -10.19 -3.35 10.38
N TYR A 391 -10.68 -4.58 10.32
CA TYR A 391 -10.27 -5.68 11.18
C TYR A 391 -9.25 -6.52 10.44
N GLN A 392 -8.16 -6.87 11.12
CA GLN A 392 -7.10 -7.72 10.57
C GLN A 392 -6.63 -8.71 11.62
N GLN A 393 -6.50 -9.96 11.19
CA GLN A 393 -5.85 -11.04 11.92
C GLN A 393 -4.73 -11.58 11.05
N ASN A 394 -3.52 -11.68 11.61
CA ASN A 394 -2.36 -12.20 10.92
C ASN A 394 -1.60 -13.16 11.82
N GLU A 395 -1.37 -14.38 11.34
CA GLU A 395 -0.75 -15.47 12.09
C GLU A 395 0.48 -15.97 11.31
N TYR A 396 1.58 -16.14 12.00
CA TYR A 396 2.86 -16.62 11.47
C TYR A 396 3.37 -17.76 12.31
N ASP A 397 3.71 -18.87 11.67
CA ASP A 397 4.38 -20.01 12.29
C ASP A 397 5.69 -20.32 11.59
N ASP A 398 6.76 -20.43 12.34
CA ASP A 398 8.02 -21.04 11.90
C ASP A 398 8.41 -22.18 12.85
N VAL A 399 8.09 -23.40 12.44
CA VAL A 399 8.26 -24.62 13.25
C VAL A 399 9.72 -24.87 13.63
N LEU A 400 10.66 -24.50 12.75
CA LEU A 400 12.09 -24.75 12.95
C LEU A 400 12.76 -23.73 13.87
N SER A 401 12.22 -22.52 13.96
CA SER A 401 12.61 -21.53 14.96
C SER A 401 11.70 -21.53 16.16
N THR A 402 10.71 -22.44 16.22
CA THR A 402 9.68 -22.50 17.28
C THR A 402 9.03 -21.13 17.56
N THR A 403 8.84 -20.34 16.50
CA THR A 403 8.26 -19.01 16.58
C THR A 403 6.80 -19.09 16.14
N HIS A 404 5.89 -18.62 17.00
CA HIS A 404 4.48 -18.41 16.66
C HIS A 404 4.09 -16.97 17.01
N ILE A 405 3.47 -16.28 16.07
CA ILE A 405 3.02 -14.89 16.27
C ILE A 405 1.59 -14.75 15.75
N GLU A 406 0.73 -14.29 16.61
CA GLU A 406 -0.61 -13.87 16.27
C GLU A 406 -0.77 -12.37 16.53
N LEU A 407 -1.18 -11.62 15.49
CA LEU A 407 -1.42 -10.18 15.53
C LEU A 407 -2.86 -9.91 15.13
N ASN A 408 -3.64 -9.41 16.05
CA ASN A 408 -5.02 -9.01 15.84
C ASN A 408 -5.14 -7.50 16.00
N SER A 409 -5.87 -6.84 15.12
CA SER A 409 -6.04 -5.39 15.18
C SER A 409 -7.37 -4.91 14.63
N LEU A 410 -7.81 -3.77 15.16
CA LEU A 410 -8.94 -2.99 14.65
C LEU A 410 -8.46 -1.56 14.37
N ASN A 411 -8.62 -1.11 13.14
CA ASN A 411 -8.40 0.26 12.75
C ASN A 411 -9.74 0.91 12.45
N THR A 412 -10.03 2.05 13.07
CA THR A 412 -11.26 2.81 12.87
C THR A 412 -10.93 4.25 12.54
N GLY A 413 -11.69 4.84 11.63
CA GLY A 413 -11.44 6.23 11.24
C GLY A 413 -12.69 6.95 10.80
N ILE A 414 -12.66 8.25 10.96
CA ILE A 414 -13.64 9.17 10.41
C ILE A 414 -12.92 10.20 9.53
N TYR A 415 -13.60 10.66 8.49
CA TYR A 415 -13.08 11.74 7.66
C TYR A 415 -14.20 12.68 7.24
N THR A 416 -13.83 13.93 7.00
CA THR A 416 -14.75 14.96 6.51
C THR A 416 -14.06 15.80 5.45
N SER A 417 -14.84 16.30 4.49
CA SER A 417 -14.35 17.15 3.42
C SER A 417 -15.34 18.23 3.07
N LYS A 418 -14.83 19.41 2.70
CA LYS A 418 -15.64 20.55 2.26
C LYS A 418 -14.91 21.36 1.20
N ASP A 419 -15.68 21.90 0.25
CA ASP A 419 -15.20 22.84 -0.76
C ASP A 419 -15.55 24.27 -0.38
N PHE A 420 -14.56 25.16 -0.50
CA PHE A 420 -14.70 26.60 -0.36
C PHE A 420 -14.44 27.22 -1.74
N ALA A 421 -15.44 27.90 -2.28
CA ALA A 421 -15.34 28.56 -3.57
C ALA A 421 -14.85 30.00 -3.41
N PHE A 422 -13.90 30.42 -4.26
CA PHE A 422 -13.34 31.76 -4.32
C PHE A 422 -13.36 32.23 -5.79
N ASN A 423 -14.34 33.03 -6.18
CA ASN A 423 -14.49 33.46 -7.56
C ASN A 423 -14.36 32.29 -8.56
N LYS A 424 -13.21 32.22 -9.25
CA LYS A 424 -12.90 31.18 -10.23
C LYS A 424 -12.15 29.97 -9.66
N SER A 425 -11.72 30.02 -8.41
CA SER A 425 -10.93 28.97 -7.79
C SER A 425 -11.71 28.27 -6.68
N LYS A 426 -11.18 27.15 -6.24
CA LYS A 426 -11.77 26.32 -5.20
C LYS A 426 -10.69 25.76 -4.28
N LEU A 427 -10.92 25.81 -2.98
CA LEU A 427 -10.13 25.11 -1.96
C LEU A 427 -10.97 23.95 -1.44
N ASN A 428 -10.47 22.73 -1.56
CA ASN A 428 -10.98 21.57 -0.86
C ASN A 428 -10.14 21.33 0.40
N ALA A 429 -10.79 21.19 1.53
CA ALA A 429 -10.15 20.79 2.78
C ALA A 429 -10.74 19.46 3.23
N THR A 430 -9.87 18.48 3.46
CA THR A 430 -10.23 17.16 3.98
C THR A 430 -9.44 16.92 5.27
N ALA A 431 -10.14 16.56 6.33
CA ALA A 431 -9.54 16.13 7.58
C ALA A 431 -9.93 14.68 7.87
N SER A 432 -9.01 13.88 8.34
CA SER A 432 -9.28 12.53 8.82
C SER A 432 -8.63 12.26 10.17
N PHE A 433 -9.20 11.32 10.90
CA PHE A 433 -8.69 10.86 12.17
C PHE A 433 -8.88 9.36 12.27
N ASN A 434 -7.77 8.61 12.28
CA ASN A 434 -7.77 7.17 12.42
C ASN A 434 -7.23 6.76 13.79
N MET A 435 -7.73 5.67 14.34
CA MET A 435 -7.28 5.06 15.58
C MET A 435 -7.01 3.58 15.34
N TYR A 436 -5.85 3.15 15.77
CA TYR A 436 -5.43 1.76 15.73
C TYR A 436 -5.49 1.14 17.13
N PHE A 437 -6.20 0.05 17.24
CA PHE A 437 -6.37 -0.74 18.46
C PHE A 437 -5.82 -2.14 18.22
N PRO A 438 -4.66 -2.49 18.77
CA PRO A 438 -4.26 -3.89 18.84
C PRO A 438 -5.25 -4.63 19.73
N LEU A 439 -5.73 -5.75 19.24
CA LEU A 439 -6.55 -6.71 19.99
C LEU A 439 -5.61 -7.75 20.64
N PRO A 440 -6.13 -8.67 21.45
CA PRO A 440 -5.31 -9.72 22.04
C PRO A 440 -4.44 -10.39 20.99
N SER A 441 -3.15 -10.31 21.20
CA SER A 441 -2.10 -10.78 20.30
C SER A 441 -1.12 -11.64 21.08
N LYS A 442 -0.42 -12.56 20.41
CA LYS A 442 0.44 -13.54 21.03
C LYS A 442 1.80 -13.60 20.35
N LEU A 443 2.86 -13.74 21.10
CA LEU A 443 4.20 -14.04 20.63
C LEU A 443 4.78 -15.18 21.48
N ASP A 444 4.92 -16.35 20.89
CA ASP A 444 5.65 -17.47 21.45
C ASP A 444 6.96 -17.63 20.70
N TYR A 445 8.03 -17.70 21.43
CA TYR A 445 9.36 -17.97 20.90
C TYR A 445 10.12 -18.84 21.90
N TYR A 446 10.77 -19.88 21.39
CA TYR A 446 11.66 -20.71 22.18
C TYR A 446 13.02 -20.78 21.50
N ASP A 447 14.05 -20.22 22.14
CA ASP A 447 15.39 -20.24 21.59
C ASP A 447 16.00 -21.65 21.65
N THR A 448 16.06 -22.30 20.50
CA THR A 448 16.73 -23.60 20.32
C THR A 448 18.12 -23.48 19.69
N SER A 449 18.55 -22.27 19.31
CA SER A 449 19.60 -22.10 18.28
C SER A 449 20.96 -21.64 18.79
N GLY A 450 21.13 -21.39 20.07
CA GLY A 450 22.42 -21.06 20.64
C GLY A 450 23.18 -19.94 19.93
N GLY A 451 22.62 -18.72 19.90
CA GLY A 451 23.45 -17.54 19.75
C GLY A 451 23.31 -16.71 18.46
N THR A 452 23.11 -17.28 17.28
CA THR A 452 23.05 -16.47 16.03
C THR A 452 21.67 -15.94 15.69
N ASN A 453 20.61 -16.62 16.10
CA ASN A 453 19.22 -16.22 15.85
C ASN A 453 18.68 -15.29 16.95
N ILE A 454 19.25 -15.30 18.15
CA ILE A 454 18.83 -14.47 19.29
C ILE A 454 18.79 -12.99 18.88
N ARG A 455 19.81 -12.52 18.18
CA ARG A 455 19.91 -11.12 17.79
C ARG A 455 18.81 -10.68 16.82
N PHE A 456 18.43 -11.53 15.87
CA PHE A 456 17.32 -11.21 14.95
C PHE A 456 15.99 -11.20 15.71
N PHE A 457 15.80 -12.12 16.62
CA PHE A 457 14.62 -12.16 17.47
C PHE A 457 14.51 -10.90 18.34
N ASP A 458 15.56 -10.59 19.11
CA ASP A 458 15.56 -9.46 20.05
C ASP A 458 15.45 -8.11 19.33
N GLU A 459 16.18 -7.95 18.23
CA GLU A 459 16.29 -6.66 17.53
C GLU A 459 15.14 -6.42 16.54
N VAL A 460 14.56 -7.47 15.96
CA VAL A 460 13.54 -7.34 14.92
C VAL A 460 12.20 -7.87 15.41
N ILE A 461 12.10 -9.14 15.79
CA ILE A 461 10.80 -9.76 16.05
C ILE A 461 10.12 -9.16 17.27
N ILE A 462 10.82 -9.08 18.42
CA ILE A 462 10.26 -8.46 19.64
C ILE A 462 9.92 -6.99 19.41
N TYR A 463 10.81 -6.26 18.75
CA TYR A 463 10.61 -4.85 18.48
C TYR A 463 9.39 -4.62 17.59
N ASP A 464 9.26 -5.36 16.49
CA ASP A 464 8.15 -5.26 15.55
C ASP A 464 6.83 -5.70 16.19
N TYR A 465 6.87 -6.73 17.03
CA TYR A 465 5.72 -7.14 17.85
C TYR A 465 5.27 -6.02 18.79
N ALA A 466 6.21 -5.36 19.45
CA ALA A 466 5.92 -4.23 20.33
C ALA A 466 5.30 -3.04 19.58
N VAL A 467 5.79 -2.72 18.37
CA VAL A 467 5.20 -1.67 17.52
C VAL A 467 3.79 -2.05 17.10
N ASN A 468 3.57 -3.28 16.63
CA ASN A 468 2.27 -3.76 16.15
C ASN A 468 1.23 -3.90 17.26
N THR A 469 1.66 -4.08 18.52
CA THR A 469 0.78 -4.15 19.70
C THR A 469 0.70 -2.84 20.48
N THR A 470 1.05 -1.72 19.86
CA THR A 470 0.94 -0.38 20.45
C THR A 470 -0.22 0.38 19.85
N ASN A 471 -1.11 0.91 20.69
CA ASN A 471 -2.19 1.79 20.26
C ASN A 471 -1.61 3.10 19.70
N TYR A 472 -2.16 3.55 18.59
CA TYR A 472 -1.82 4.88 18.05
C TYR A 472 -3.04 5.55 17.43
N PHE A 473 -2.95 6.85 17.23
CA PHE A 473 -3.88 7.61 16.42
C PHE A 473 -3.16 8.35 15.31
N GLU A 474 -3.88 8.64 14.24
CA GLU A 474 -3.33 9.15 13.00
C GLU A 474 -4.23 10.25 12.44
N PRO A 475 -4.01 11.53 12.86
CA PRO A 475 -4.63 12.69 12.25
C PRO A 475 -4.02 12.98 10.88
N GLU A 476 -4.86 13.40 9.94
CA GLU A 476 -4.45 13.81 8.60
C GLU A 476 -5.23 15.04 8.16
N LEU A 477 -4.54 15.98 7.50
CA LEU A 477 -5.12 17.15 6.86
C LEU A 477 -4.63 17.25 5.42
N ARG A 478 -5.56 17.25 4.47
CA ARG A 478 -5.30 17.47 3.06
C ARG A 478 -5.97 18.76 2.59
N LEU A 479 -5.19 19.59 1.93
CA LEU A 479 -5.65 20.83 1.31
C LEU A 479 -5.38 20.75 -0.20
N GLN A 480 -6.37 21.13 -1.01
CA GLN A 480 -6.26 21.15 -2.47
C GLN A 480 -6.83 22.46 -3.01
N TYR A 481 -5.99 23.27 -3.60
CA TYR A 481 -6.38 24.51 -4.27
C TYR A 481 -6.46 24.30 -5.76
N SER A 482 -7.64 24.43 -6.34
CA SER A 482 -7.92 24.21 -7.75
C SER A 482 -8.17 25.55 -8.45
N TYR A 483 -7.41 25.81 -9.51
CA TYR A 483 -7.53 27.01 -10.32
C TYR A 483 -7.82 26.66 -11.78
N PRO A 484 -8.98 27.03 -12.34
CA PRO A 484 -9.29 26.80 -13.74
C PRO A 484 -8.46 27.74 -14.61
N THR A 485 -7.86 27.19 -15.63
CA THR A 485 -7.11 27.95 -16.65
C THR A 485 -7.93 28.10 -17.91
N LYS A 486 -7.37 28.74 -18.95
CA LYS A 486 -8.00 28.78 -20.27
C LYS A 486 -8.14 27.36 -20.84
N ASN A 487 -9.12 27.15 -21.74
CA ASN A 487 -9.36 25.88 -22.46
C ASN A 487 -9.82 24.71 -21.56
N ASN A 488 -10.62 24.97 -20.51
CA ASN A 488 -11.18 23.95 -19.60
C ASN A 488 -10.15 23.11 -18.83
N LYS A 489 -8.91 23.56 -18.76
CA LYS A 489 -7.89 22.91 -17.94
C LYS A 489 -7.93 23.44 -16.52
N THR A 490 -7.53 22.61 -15.56
CA THR A 490 -7.48 22.99 -14.14
C THR A 490 -6.11 22.62 -13.56
N VAL A 491 -5.46 23.58 -12.93
CA VAL A 491 -4.26 23.34 -12.11
C VAL A 491 -4.69 23.16 -10.67
N VAL A 492 -4.20 22.12 -10.02
CA VAL A 492 -4.46 21.81 -8.63
C VAL A 492 -3.14 21.77 -7.86
N PHE A 493 -3.03 22.62 -6.86
CA PHE A 493 -1.95 22.56 -5.87
C PHE A 493 -2.47 21.81 -4.66
N PHE A 494 -1.71 20.87 -4.13
CA PHE A 494 -2.13 20.15 -2.94
C PHE A 494 -1.01 19.97 -1.94
N THR A 495 -1.40 19.85 -0.68
CA THR A 495 -0.55 19.41 0.42
C THR A 495 -1.32 18.43 1.28
N ASN A 496 -0.61 17.44 1.80
CA ASN A 496 -1.12 16.46 2.74
C ASN A 496 -0.16 16.38 3.93
N LEU A 497 -0.70 16.51 5.13
CA LEU A 497 0.01 16.44 6.40
C LEU A 497 -0.59 15.31 7.20
N LYS A 498 0.22 14.35 7.62
CA LYS A 498 -0.21 13.20 8.38
C LYS A 498 0.77 12.93 9.51
N GLU A 499 0.28 12.56 10.67
CA GLU A 499 1.09 12.19 11.82
C GLU A 499 0.55 10.91 12.45
N LYS A 500 1.44 10.02 12.82
CA LYS A 500 1.13 8.79 13.57
C LYS A 500 1.71 8.95 14.98
N ILE A 501 0.86 8.89 15.99
CA ILE A 501 1.21 9.17 17.37
C ILE A 501 0.90 7.96 18.23
N ALA A 502 1.93 7.31 18.77
CA ALA A 502 1.78 6.19 19.69
C ALA A 502 1.27 6.67 21.05
N VAL A 503 0.31 5.93 21.62
CA VAL A 503 -0.35 6.31 22.88
C VAL A 503 0.03 5.38 24.03
N LYS A 504 -0.15 4.07 23.83
CA LYS A 504 0.04 3.07 24.88
C LYS A 504 0.55 1.76 24.30
N LYS A 505 1.66 1.28 24.85
CA LYS A 505 2.22 -0.03 24.60
C LYS A 505 1.43 -1.10 25.36
N GLN A 506 1.10 -2.22 24.70
CA GLN A 506 0.36 -3.34 25.30
C GLN A 506 1.21 -4.61 25.51
N THR A 507 2.50 -4.59 25.16
CA THR A 507 3.36 -5.76 25.29
C THR A 507 4.10 -5.79 26.63
N ASP A 508 4.28 -6.99 27.18
CA ASP A 508 5.06 -7.24 28.39
C ASP A 508 6.56 -7.34 28.11
N TYR A 509 6.98 -7.41 26.86
CA TYR A 509 8.39 -7.44 26.48
C TYR A 509 9.09 -6.11 26.78
N PRO A 510 10.30 -6.14 27.39
CA PRO A 510 11.04 -4.96 27.82
C PRO A 510 11.70 -4.23 26.64
N VAL A 511 10.92 -3.78 25.67
CA VAL A 511 11.38 -3.01 24.52
C VAL A 511 11.18 -1.52 24.75
N SER A 512 12.24 -0.75 24.62
CA SER A 512 12.19 0.70 24.62
C SER A 512 11.83 1.21 23.22
N ILE A 513 10.59 1.64 23.01
CA ILE A 513 10.22 2.46 21.87
C ILE A 513 10.57 3.90 22.26
N ASN A 514 11.70 4.41 21.78
CA ASN A 514 12.30 5.67 22.27
C ASN A 514 11.55 6.91 21.79
N THR A 515 10.71 6.79 20.76
CA THR A 515 9.98 7.91 20.13
C THR A 515 8.58 7.47 19.78
N ASN A 516 7.64 8.41 19.79
CA ASN A 516 6.22 8.10 19.74
C ASN A 516 5.55 8.58 18.45
N THR A 517 6.30 9.12 17.48
CA THR A 517 5.70 9.77 16.32
C THR A 517 6.34 9.34 15.00
N THR A 518 5.53 9.31 13.98
CA THR A 518 5.94 9.27 12.57
C THR A 518 5.13 10.32 11.84
N TYR A 519 5.75 11.13 10.99
CA TYR A 519 5.03 12.13 10.23
C TYR A 519 5.31 12.05 8.74
N TRP A 520 4.33 12.49 7.96
CA TRP A 520 4.38 12.59 6.50
C TRP A 520 3.98 13.99 6.07
N VAL A 521 4.69 14.51 5.12
CA VAL A 521 4.36 15.74 4.42
C VAL A 521 4.44 15.46 2.93
N GLN A 522 3.34 15.62 2.22
CA GLN A 522 3.31 15.52 0.77
C GLN A 522 2.86 16.85 0.18
N MET A 523 3.47 17.25 -0.92
CA MET A 523 3.03 18.42 -1.69
C MET A 523 3.18 18.13 -3.18
N GLY A 524 2.31 18.75 -3.97
CA GLY A 524 2.37 18.52 -5.41
C GLY A 524 1.50 19.45 -6.22
N VAL A 525 1.63 19.29 -7.52
CA VAL A 525 0.85 20.00 -8.53
C VAL A 525 0.27 18.99 -9.51
N GLN A 526 -1.01 19.12 -9.78
CA GLN A 526 -1.74 18.28 -10.73
C GLN A 526 -2.34 19.18 -11.82
N LEU A 527 -2.24 18.75 -13.06
CA LEU A 527 -2.86 19.39 -14.20
C LEU A 527 -3.94 18.46 -14.78
N ASN A 528 -5.19 18.92 -14.79
CA ASN A 528 -6.35 18.22 -15.34
C ASN A 528 -6.71 18.80 -16.72
N TYR A 529 -7.02 17.91 -17.67
CA TYR A 529 -7.33 18.24 -19.08
C TYR A 529 -8.77 17.89 -19.43
#